data_bc2815b22c6901f8dc1569eb89ac21b9
#
_entry.id   bc2815b22c6901f8dc1569eb89ac21b9
#
_cell.length_a   1.000
_cell.length_b   1.000
_cell.length_c   1.000
_cell.angle_alpha   90.00
_cell.angle_beta   90.00
_cell.angle_gamma   90.00
#
_symmetry.space_group_name_H-M   'P 1'
#
loop_
_entity.id
_entity.type
_entity.pdbx_description
1 polymer ?
#
loop_
_entity_poly.entity_id
_entity_poly.type
_entity_poly.pdbx_seq_one_letter_code
_entity_poly.pdbx_strand_id
1 'polypeptide(L)'
;GLTPLPGVEFQVRQVTGIDLSTNSGWANASTLSGVFDAADPDGSITGAGYTLAAGSSLVTDAAGQASFTGLPIGLYLVEETSFPAGVTPSAPFLVSVPLTDPDNRDNWLYDVHVYPKNAITTATKTVADADAVQLGDEVSFTITSDIPNANPIDGFKIVDALDPKLDYVAATVTLADGTTIAEGTDYTIVHDAGTNAVTVEFTAAGRAILAANNTTQVVVDIVTTVNAVGEIANQALVYPNAASFDIDPGEPGGPTTTPEVETRWGGLTVAKVGQGGAALTGAVFQVFTSAADAAAQTNPVTLNGDTEFEVVNADGTLTIEGLRYSDFANGATVAPGDAGYLQYYLVEVQAPSGYELLAAPIEFTVTAATTAAGIDLTVTNVPHNGGFQLPFTGGTGTGLLYLAGIGLIAGGVVFLVVKRRRNA
;
A
#
# COMPACT_ATOMS: atom_id res chain seq x y z
N GLY A 1 -18.56 12.79 -20.71
CA GLY A 1 -17.68 13.05 -21.86
C GLY A 1 -16.53 12.09 -21.86
N LEU A 2 -15.85 11.87 -22.97
CA LEU A 2 -14.62 11.10 -23.02
C LEU A 2 -13.51 11.88 -22.31
N THR A 3 -12.68 11.20 -21.52
CA THR A 3 -11.50 11.82 -20.89
C THR A 3 -10.37 11.86 -21.92
N PRO A 4 -9.77 13.03 -22.21
CA PRO A 4 -8.62 13.13 -23.08
C PRO A 4 -7.44 12.30 -22.55
N LEU A 5 -6.72 11.61 -23.44
CA LEU A 5 -5.52 10.85 -23.09
C LEU A 5 -4.33 11.43 -23.86
N PRO A 6 -3.47 12.25 -23.25
CA PRO A 6 -2.24 12.73 -23.83
C PRO A 6 -1.14 11.67 -23.83
N GLY A 7 -0.15 11.81 -24.70
CA GLY A 7 1.04 10.95 -24.72
C GLY A 7 0.88 9.63 -25.48
N VAL A 8 -0.22 9.45 -26.22
CA VAL A 8 -0.40 8.29 -27.10
C VAL A 8 0.20 8.62 -28.48
N GLU A 9 1.13 7.80 -28.95
CA GLU A 9 1.68 7.91 -30.32
C GLU A 9 0.82 7.09 -31.28
N PHE A 10 0.23 7.76 -32.25
CA PHE A 10 -0.45 7.14 -33.39
C PHE A 10 0.46 7.09 -34.60
N GLN A 11 0.52 5.95 -35.27
CA GLN A 11 1.11 5.79 -36.58
C GLN A 11 0.03 5.59 -37.62
N VAL A 12 0.14 6.32 -38.73
CA VAL A 12 -0.75 6.23 -39.92
C VAL A 12 0.04 5.78 -41.09
N ARG A 13 -0.33 4.64 -41.70
CA ARG A 13 0.31 4.03 -42.86
C ARG A 13 -0.67 3.83 -44.01
N GLN A 14 -0.39 4.36 -45.24
CA GLN A 14 -1.27 4.16 -46.36
C GLN A 14 -1.14 2.74 -46.92
N VAL A 15 -2.31 2.08 -47.13
CA VAL A 15 -2.39 0.81 -47.85
C VAL A 15 -2.19 1.10 -49.37
N THR A 16 -1.11 0.65 -49.94
CA THR A 16 -0.80 0.87 -51.35
C THR A 16 -1.44 -0.19 -52.23
N GLY A 17 -1.79 0.19 -53.45
CA GLY A 17 -2.47 -0.67 -54.40
C GLY A 17 -3.99 -0.56 -54.38
N ILE A 18 -4.56 0.29 -53.49
CA ILE A 18 -5.99 0.61 -53.41
C ILE A 18 -6.18 2.07 -53.78
N ASP A 19 -6.85 2.31 -54.95
CA ASP A 19 -7.15 3.66 -55.48
C ASP A 19 -8.63 4.01 -55.20
N LEU A 20 -8.89 4.77 -54.16
CA LEU A 20 -10.24 5.19 -53.78
C LEU A 20 -10.86 6.26 -54.67
N SER A 21 -10.15 6.70 -55.74
CA SER A 21 -10.76 7.50 -56.80
C SER A 21 -11.62 6.67 -57.78
N THR A 22 -11.59 5.33 -57.63
CA THR A 22 -12.28 4.37 -58.49
C THR A 22 -13.25 3.47 -57.75
N ASN A 23 -14.32 3.02 -58.40
CA ASN A 23 -15.26 2.06 -57.82
C ASN A 23 -14.60 0.72 -57.47
N SER A 24 -13.57 0.30 -58.26
CA SER A 24 -12.82 -0.92 -57.97
C SER A 24 -11.98 -0.78 -56.73
N GLY A 25 -11.42 0.42 -56.47
CA GLY A 25 -10.65 0.70 -55.24
C GLY A 25 -11.52 0.61 -53.98
N TRP A 26 -12.74 1.14 -54.05
CA TRP A 26 -13.71 0.98 -52.93
C TRP A 26 -14.14 -0.49 -52.73
N ALA A 27 -14.33 -1.24 -53.78
CA ALA A 27 -14.62 -2.68 -53.65
C ALA A 27 -13.44 -3.44 -53.02
N ASN A 28 -12.20 -3.11 -53.41
CA ASN A 28 -11.01 -3.69 -52.85
C ASN A 28 -10.82 -3.30 -51.33
N ALA A 29 -11.07 -2.05 -50.97
CA ALA A 29 -11.02 -1.59 -49.61
C ALA A 29 -12.06 -2.34 -48.74
N SER A 30 -13.30 -2.53 -49.25
CA SER A 30 -14.33 -3.31 -48.55
C SER A 30 -13.91 -4.76 -48.39
N THR A 31 -13.32 -5.38 -49.43
CA THR A 31 -12.80 -6.75 -49.35
C THR A 31 -11.72 -6.90 -48.30
N LEU A 32 -10.76 -6.00 -48.30
CA LEU A 32 -9.68 -5.98 -47.32
C LEU A 32 -10.23 -5.80 -45.91
N SER A 33 -11.18 -4.88 -45.69
CA SER A 33 -11.81 -4.70 -44.39
C SER A 33 -12.51 -5.96 -43.85
N GLY A 34 -13.00 -6.81 -44.75
CA GLY A 34 -13.68 -8.09 -44.41
C GLY A 34 -12.70 -9.20 -43.99
N VAL A 35 -11.41 -9.08 -44.32
CA VAL A 35 -10.34 -10.05 -43.97
C VAL A 35 -9.26 -9.46 -43.08
N PHE A 36 -9.41 -8.21 -42.67
CA PHE A 36 -8.47 -7.52 -41.79
C PHE A 36 -8.48 -8.14 -40.42
N ASP A 37 -7.30 -8.51 -39.93
CA ASP A 37 -7.09 -9.02 -38.57
C ASP A 37 -6.30 -7.98 -37.77
N ALA A 38 -6.94 -7.41 -36.76
CA ALA A 38 -6.31 -6.43 -35.87
C ALA A 38 -5.22 -7.03 -34.98
N ALA A 39 -5.16 -8.36 -34.80
CA ALA A 39 -4.08 -9.04 -34.09
C ALA A 39 -2.83 -9.23 -34.95
N ASP A 40 -2.97 -9.22 -36.30
CA ASP A 40 -1.86 -9.25 -37.28
C ASP A 40 -2.18 -8.31 -38.43
N PRO A 41 -2.14 -6.97 -38.21
CA PRO A 41 -2.58 -5.99 -39.21
C PRO A 41 -1.72 -6.02 -40.45
N ASP A 42 -0.38 -6.10 -40.34
CA ASP A 42 0.56 -6.14 -41.45
C ASP A 42 0.42 -7.45 -42.23
N GLY A 43 0.30 -8.60 -41.54
CA GLY A 43 0.11 -9.90 -42.16
C GLY A 43 -1.20 -10.01 -42.91
N SER A 44 -2.30 -9.49 -42.38
CA SER A 44 -3.61 -9.50 -43.01
C SER A 44 -3.64 -8.64 -44.29
N ILE A 45 -3.00 -7.47 -44.28
CA ILE A 45 -2.87 -6.59 -45.47
C ILE A 45 -2.01 -7.21 -46.52
N THR A 46 -0.81 -7.73 -46.17
CA THR A 46 0.11 -8.37 -47.11
C THR A 46 -0.44 -9.68 -47.65
N GLY A 47 -1.12 -10.47 -46.80
CA GLY A 47 -1.82 -11.70 -47.22
C GLY A 47 -2.96 -11.46 -48.22
N ALA A 48 -3.59 -10.27 -48.16
CA ALA A 48 -4.57 -9.83 -49.13
C ALA A 48 -3.97 -9.28 -50.43
N GLY A 49 -2.62 -9.21 -50.57
CA GLY A 49 -1.88 -8.78 -51.77
C GLY A 49 -1.60 -7.29 -51.82
N TYR A 50 -1.72 -6.56 -50.73
CA TYR A 50 -1.41 -5.15 -50.62
C TYR A 50 -0.11 -4.91 -49.86
N THR A 51 0.43 -3.67 -49.88
CA THR A 51 1.58 -3.29 -49.09
C THR A 51 1.31 -1.98 -48.35
N LEU A 52 2.11 -1.71 -47.31
CA LEU A 52 2.01 -0.49 -46.51
C LEU A 52 3.13 0.49 -46.91
N ALA A 53 2.77 1.76 -47.08
CA ALA A 53 3.75 2.84 -47.25
C ALA A 53 4.47 3.12 -45.93
N ALA A 54 5.57 3.92 -46.03
CA ALA A 54 6.20 4.47 -44.82
C ALA A 54 5.16 5.27 -43.99
N GLY A 55 5.17 5.07 -42.68
CA GLY A 55 4.24 5.71 -41.78
C GLY A 55 4.64 7.13 -41.39
N SER A 56 3.64 7.89 -40.91
CA SER A 56 3.83 9.13 -40.19
C SER A 56 3.34 8.91 -38.76
N SER A 57 4.08 9.36 -37.74
CA SER A 57 3.72 9.25 -36.34
C SER A 57 3.49 10.62 -35.71
N LEU A 58 2.49 10.74 -34.85
CA LEU A 58 2.20 11.92 -34.03
C LEU A 58 1.74 11.48 -32.65
N VAL A 59 2.16 12.25 -31.63
CA VAL A 59 1.75 12.04 -30.23
C VAL A 59 0.58 12.95 -29.92
N THR A 60 -0.41 12.42 -29.17
CA THR A 60 -1.54 13.22 -28.68
C THR A 60 -1.09 14.31 -27.72
N ASP A 61 -1.64 15.51 -27.91
CA ASP A 61 -1.39 16.69 -27.09
C ASP A 61 -2.15 16.63 -25.73
N ALA A 62 -2.09 17.71 -24.95
CA ALA A 62 -2.79 17.83 -23.66
C ALA A 62 -4.33 17.74 -23.79
N ALA A 63 -4.90 17.96 -24.97
CA ALA A 63 -6.32 17.76 -25.26
C ALA A 63 -6.62 16.34 -25.78
N GLY A 64 -5.63 15.44 -25.83
CA GLY A 64 -5.75 14.09 -26.34
C GLY A 64 -5.91 14.02 -27.86
N GLN A 65 -5.37 14.99 -28.61
CA GLN A 65 -5.56 15.11 -30.06
C GLN A 65 -4.24 14.93 -30.82
N ALA A 66 -4.29 14.17 -31.93
CA ALA A 66 -3.24 14.07 -32.93
C ALA A 66 -3.85 14.33 -34.32
N SER A 67 -3.33 15.32 -35.07
CA SER A 67 -3.90 15.74 -36.35
C SER A 67 -2.93 15.48 -37.49
N PHE A 68 -3.22 14.48 -38.32
CA PHE A 68 -2.49 14.17 -39.53
C PHE A 68 -3.05 14.98 -40.71
N THR A 69 -2.28 15.87 -41.27
CA THR A 69 -2.71 16.76 -42.35
C THR A 69 -2.05 16.42 -43.66
N GLY A 70 -2.74 16.74 -44.79
CA GLY A 70 -2.18 16.54 -46.14
C GLY A 70 -2.10 15.08 -46.57
N LEU A 71 -2.87 14.19 -45.94
CA LEU A 71 -2.96 12.79 -46.37
C LEU A 71 -3.62 12.70 -47.73
N PRO A 72 -3.02 11.98 -48.72
CA PRO A 72 -3.66 11.67 -49.99
C PRO A 72 -4.97 10.91 -49.82
N ILE A 73 -5.82 10.93 -50.86
CA ILE A 73 -6.97 10.03 -50.91
C ILE A 73 -6.47 8.58 -50.88
N GLY A 74 -6.99 7.77 -49.94
CA GLY A 74 -6.55 6.39 -49.76
C GLY A 74 -7.14 5.69 -48.54
N LEU A 75 -6.82 4.42 -48.42
CA LEU A 75 -7.09 3.60 -47.23
C LEU A 75 -5.85 3.61 -46.32
N TYR A 76 -6.03 3.76 -45.03
CA TYR A 76 -4.97 3.87 -44.05
C TYR A 76 -5.15 2.85 -42.94
N LEU A 77 -4.04 2.24 -42.53
CA LEU A 77 -3.92 1.54 -41.25
C LEU A 77 -3.54 2.58 -40.20
N VAL A 78 -4.26 2.58 -39.07
CA VAL A 78 -4.01 3.40 -37.91
C VAL A 78 -3.71 2.51 -36.72
N GLU A 79 -2.59 2.76 -36.06
CA GLU A 79 -2.10 1.98 -34.93
C GLU A 79 -1.61 2.89 -33.80
N GLU A 80 -1.75 2.44 -32.58
CA GLU A 80 -1.12 3.04 -31.40
C GLU A 80 0.22 2.34 -31.17
N THR A 81 1.32 3.06 -31.35
CA THR A 81 2.70 2.50 -31.28
C THR A 81 3.38 2.77 -29.96
N SER A 82 2.89 3.75 -29.17
CA SER A 82 3.34 4.05 -27.81
C SER A 82 2.22 4.70 -27.02
N PHE A 83 2.10 4.37 -25.75
CA PHE A 83 1.04 4.89 -24.86
C PHE A 83 1.53 4.91 -23.41
N PRO A 84 0.91 5.73 -22.51
CA PRO A 84 1.30 5.80 -21.10
C PRO A 84 1.21 4.45 -20.38
N ALA A 85 1.94 4.31 -19.27
CA ALA A 85 1.85 3.14 -18.39
C ALA A 85 0.42 2.94 -17.90
N GLY A 86 0.00 1.68 -17.72
CA GLY A 86 -1.35 1.32 -17.28
C GLY A 86 -2.44 1.46 -18.35
N VAL A 87 -2.08 1.76 -19.58
CA VAL A 87 -3.02 1.88 -20.70
C VAL A 87 -3.03 0.60 -21.53
N THR A 88 -4.21 0.09 -21.82
CA THR A 88 -4.44 -0.91 -22.87
C THR A 88 -4.89 -0.16 -24.13
N PRO A 89 -4.11 -0.21 -25.24
CA PRO A 89 -4.39 0.53 -26.45
C PRO A 89 -5.66 0.02 -27.14
N SER A 90 -6.25 0.86 -28.00
CA SER A 90 -7.27 0.39 -28.94
C SER A 90 -6.65 -0.53 -29.98
N ALA A 91 -7.45 -1.49 -30.47
CA ALA A 91 -7.00 -2.35 -31.55
C ALA A 91 -6.71 -1.55 -32.82
N PRO A 92 -5.69 -1.93 -33.63
CA PRO A 92 -5.45 -1.35 -34.96
C PRO A 92 -6.68 -1.39 -35.85
N PHE A 93 -6.87 -0.38 -36.68
CA PHE A 93 -8.04 -0.29 -37.54
C PHE A 93 -7.73 0.36 -38.91
N LEU A 94 -8.61 0.09 -39.87
CA LEU A 94 -8.55 0.70 -41.19
C LEU A 94 -9.49 1.91 -41.27
N VAL A 95 -9.01 3.00 -41.89
CA VAL A 95 -9.82 4.21 -42.15
C VAL A 95 -9.61 4.70 -43.56
N SER A 96 -10.67 5.11 -44.27
CA SER A 96 -10.57 5.74 -45.60
C SER A 96 -10.57 7.27 -45.46
N VAL A 97 -9.76 7.91 -46.29
CA VAL A 97 -9.80 9.35 -46.54
C VAL A 97 -10.08 9.56 -48.03
N PRO A 98 -11.23 10.13 -48.40
CA PRO A 98 -12.35 10.58 -47.56
C PRO A 98 -13.17 9.44 -46.99
N LEU A 99 -13.98 9.77 -45.95
CA LEU A 99 -15.01 8.91 -45.42
C LEU A 99 -16.38 9.31 -46.02
N THR A 100 -17.26 8.35 -46.26
CA THR A 100 -18.67 8.66 -46.62
C THR A 100 -19.35 9.27 -45.37
N ASP A 101 -20.05 10.39 -45.57
CA ASP A 101 -20.81 11.01 -44.49
C ASP A 101 -21.95 10.05 -44.03
N PRO A 102 -21.96 9.62 -42.76
CA PRO A 102 -22.99 8.70 -42.27
C PRO A 102 -24.39 9.29 -42.26
N ASP A 103 -24.51 10.61 -42.13
CA ASP A 103 -25.79 11.32 -42.09
C ASP A 103 -26.32 11.69 -43.47
N ASN A 104 -25.40 11.93 -44.42
CA ASN A 104 -25.74 12.23 -45.82
C ASN A 104 -24.76 11.53 -46.78
N ARG A 105 -25.15 10.32 -47.24
CA ARG A 105 -24.31 9.44 -48.05
C ARG A 105 -23.93 9.97 -49.41
N ASP A 106 -24.46 11.13 -49.81
CA ASP A 106 -24.05 11.84 -51.03
C ASP A 106 -22.88 12.76 -50.84
N ASN A 107 -22.42 12.93 -49.58
CA ASN A 107 -21.27 13.77 -49.20
C ASN A 107 -20.05 12.94 -48.81
N TRP A 108 -18.88 13.54 -49.04
CA TRP A 108 -17.59 13.01 -48.60
C TRP A 108 -16.96 13.88 -47.55
N LEU A 109 -16.52 13.25 -46.46
CA LEU A 109 -15.80 13.90 -45.37
C LEU A 109 -14.30 13.75 -45.61
N TYR A 110 -13.61 14.84 -45.86
CA TYR A 110 -12.15 14.90 -46.02
C TYR A 110 -11.46 15.21 -44.65
N ASP A 111 -12.21 15.75 -43.71
CA ASP A 111 -11.81 15.91 -42.32
C ASP A 111 -12.44 14.78 -41.52
N VAL A 112 -11.65 13.72 -41.31
CA VAL A 112 -12.08 12.45 -40.71
C VAL A 112 -11.66 12.41 -39.26
N HIS A 113 -12.64 12.37 -38.35
CA HIS A 113 -12.40 12.25 -36.92
C HIS A 113 -12.63 10.80 -36.48
N VAL A 114 -11.63 10.26 -35.76
CA VAL A 114 -11.72 8.94 -35.10
C VAL A 114 -11.47 9.09 -33.60
N TYR A 115 -12.14 8.28 -32.81
CA TYR A 115 -12.10 8.32 -31.36
C TYR A 115 -11.72 6.93 -30.82
N PRO A 116 -10.43 6.54 -30.88
CA PRO A 116 -9.98 5.28 -30.29
C PRO A 116 -10.30 5.23 -28.81
N LYS A 117 -10.67 4.05 -28.31
CA LYS A 117 -11.07 3.85 -26.91
C LYS A 117 -10.02 3.05 -26.20
N ASN A 118 -9.13 3.75 -25.52
CA ASN A 118 -8.14 3.15 -24.66
C ASN A 118 -8.77 2.79 -23.29
N ALA A 119 -8.36 1.67 -22.73
CA ALA A 119 -8.70 1.33 -21.35
C ALA A 119 -7.56 1.80 -20.43
N ILE A 120 -7.88 2.64 -19.46
CA ILE A 120 -6.95 3.07 -18.41
C ILE A 120 -7.21 2.17 -17.20
N THR A 121 -6.17 1.52 -16.69
CA THR A 121 -6.22 0.68 -15.50
C THR A 121 -5.56 1.43 -14.36
N THR A 122 -6.32 1.73 -13.31
CA THR A 122 -5.81 2.31 -12.06
C THR A 122 -5.74 1.26 -10.97
N ALA A 123 -4.87 1.50 -9.99
CA ALA A 123 -4.74 0.60 -8.85
C ALA A 123 -4.44 1.39 -7.58
N THR A 124 -4.90 0.86 -6.44
CA THR A 124 -4.62 1.36 -5.10
C THR A 124 -4.06 0.25 -4.23
N LYS A 125 -3.36 0.63 -3.17
CA LYS A 125 -2.85 -0.28 -2.16
C LYS A 125 -3.11 0.30 -0.77
N THR A 126 -3.44 -0.56 0.18
CA THR A 126 -3.59 -0.20 1.60
C THR A 126 -2.84 -1.21 2.45
N VAL A 127 -2.50 -0.82 3.68
CA VAL A 127 -1.91 -1.69 4.69
C VAL A 127 -2.82 -1.72 5.92
N ALA A 128 -2.89 -2.88 6.58
CA ALA A 128 -3.59 -3.07 7.84
C ALA A 128 -2.61 -3.70 8.86
N ASP A 129 -2.18 -2.88 9.83
CA ASP A 129 -1.23 -3.23 10.88
C ASP A 129 -1.61 -2.69 12.25
N ALA A 130 -2.79 -2.07 12.39
CA ALA A 130 -3.22 -1.43 13.65
C ALA A 130 -3.30 -2.40 14.84
N ASP A 131 -3.60 -3.67 14.59
CA ASP A 131 -3.71 -4.72 15.60
C ASP A 131 -2.37 -5.42 15.89
N ALA A 132 -1.35 -5.19 15.06
CA ALA A 132 -0.01 -5.72 15.26
C ALA A 132 0.74 -4.93 16.33
N VAL A 133 1.54 -5.64 17.14
CA VAL A 133 2.26 -5.07 18.29
C VAL A 133 3.76 -5.34 18.22
N GLN A 134 4.15 -6.55 17.81
CA GLN A 134 5.50 -7.09 17.90
C GLN A 134 5.93 -7.79 16.63
N LEU A 135 7.25 -7.98 16.44
CA LEU A 135 7.75 -8.80 15.34
C LEU A 135 7.14 -10.20 15.39
N GLY A 136 6.81 -10.74 14.22
CA GLY A 136 6.06 -11.99 14.05
C GLY A 136 4.56 -11.81 13.93
N ASP A 137 4.01 -10.64 14.28
CA ASP A 137 2.59 -10.35 14.08
C ASP A 137 2.26 -10.15 12.59
N GLU A 138 1.01 -10.41 12.24
CA GLU A 138 0.52 -10.29 10.86
C GLU A 138 0.32 -8.83 10.47
N VAL A 139 0.75 -8.51 9.25
CA VAL A 139 0.47 -7.27 8.53
C VAL A 139 -0.11 -7.63 7.17
N SER A 140 -1.27 -7.09 6.84
CA SER A 140 -1.95 -7.37 5.59
C SER A 140 -1.89 -6.19 4.63
N PHE A 141 -1.72 -6.49 3.33
CA PHE A 141 -1.76 -5.52 2.25
C PHE A 141 -2.90 -5.86 1.30
N THR A 142 -3.75 -4.88 0.99
CA THR A 142 -4.82 -5.03 0.01
C THR A 142 -4.51 -4.22 -1.23
N ILE A 143 -4.43 -4.87 -2.39
CA ILE A 143 -4.30 -4.24 -3.70
C ILE A 143 -5.67 -4.28 -4.37
N THR A 144 -6.17 -3.13 -4.82
CA THR A 144 -7.41 -3.03 -5.58
C THR A 144 -7.10 -2.44 -6.95
N SER A 145 -7.43 -3.17 -8.02
CA SER A 145 -7.17 -2.78 -9.41
C SER A 145 -8.42 -2.76 -10.25
N ASP A 146 -8.56 -1.75 -11.10
CA ASP A 146 -9.54 -1.76 -12.16
C ASP A 146 -9.27 -2.91 -13.15
N ILE A 147 -10.32 -3.43 -13.74
CA ILE A 147 -10.25 -4.38 -14.85
C ILE A 147 -10.24 -3.60 -16.15
N PRO A 148 -9.28 -3.86 -17.09
CA PRO A 148 -9.25 -3.17 -18.37
C PRO A 148 -10.58 -3.34 -19.13
N ASN A 149 -11.15 -2.25 -19.62
CA ASN A 149 -12.33 -2.31 -20.48
C ASN A 149 -11.95 -2.75 -21.91
N ALA A 150 -11.47 -3.97 -22.02
CA ALA A 150 -11.05 -4.62 -23.25
C ALA A 150 -11.73 -5.98 -23.39
N ASN A 151 -11.97 -6.41 -24.64
CA ASN A 151 -12.51 -7.74 -24.93
C ASN A 151 -11.98 -8.23 -26.28
N PRO A 152 -11.12 -9.26 -26.32
CA PRO A 152 -10.61 -10.01 -25.17
C PRO A 152 -9.60 -9.21 -24.32
N ILE A 153 -9.41 -9.60 -23.05
CA ILE A 153 -8.23 -9.24 -22.23
C ILE A 153 -7.17 -10.30 -22.54
N ASP A 154 -6.06 -9.89 -23.15
CA ASP A 154 -4.98 -10.78 -23.62
C ASP A 154 -3.98 -11.15 -22.51
N GLY A 155 -3.86 -10.31 -21.47
CA GLY A 155 -3.04 -10.51 -20.28
C GLY A 155 -3.57 -9.72 -19.10
N PHE A 156 -3.44 -10.26 -17.87
CA PHE A 156 -3.66 -9.52 -16.64
C PHE A 156 -2.85 -10.14 -15.52
N LYS A 157 -1.96 -9.35 -14.90
CA LYS A 157 -1.02 -9.82 -13.89
C LYS A 157 -0.81 -8.73 -12.83
N ILE A 158 -0.70 -9.13 -11.57
CA ILE A 158 -0.35 -8.26 -10.44
C ILE A 158 0.91 -8.83 -9.79
N VAL A 159 1.89 -7.97 -9.53
CA VAL A 159 3.15 -8.34 -8.87
C VAL A 159 3.38 -7.43 -7.68
N ASP A 160 3.62 -8.03 -6.52
CA ASP A 160 3.99 -7.35 -5.29
C ASP A 160 5.36 -7.86 -4.84
N ALA A 161 6.39 -7.02 -4.96
CA ALA A 161 7.72 -7.32 -4.47
C ALA A 161 7.82 -6.88 -3.01
N LEU A 162 7.64 -7.84 -2.10
CA LEU A 162 7.67 -7.59 -0.66
C LEU A 162 9.08 -7.20 -0.18
N ASP A 163 9.15 -6.24 0.76
CA ASP A 163 10.41 -5.92 1.43
C ASP A 163 10.98 -7.19 2.12
N PRO A 164 12.30 -7.41 2.15
CA PRO A 164 12.91 -8.55 2.86
C PRO A 164 12.58 -8.64 4.35
N LYS A 165 12.06 -7.59 4.96
CA LYS A 165 11.58 -7.58 6.37
C LYS A 165 10.17 -8.14 6.52
N LEU A 166 9.53 -8.56 5.43
CA LEU A 166 8.21 -9.19 5.40
C LEU A 166 8.35 -10.65 4.97
N ASP A 167 7.82 -11.56 5.76
CA ASP A 167 7.69 -12.97 5.40
C ASP A 167 6.28 -13.20 4.85
N TYR A 168 6.19 -13.74 3.63
CA TYR A 168 4.92 -14.09 3.01
C TYR A 168 4.22 -15.23 3.76
N VAL A 169 2.93 -15.07 4.05
CA VAL A 169 2.09 -16.11 4.68
C VAL A 169 1.08 -16.67 3.69
N ALA A 170 0.26 -15.83 3.09
CA ALA A 170 -0.79 -16.22 2.17
C ALA A 170 -1.23 -15.05 1.29
N ALA A 171 -1.90 -15.36 0.18
CA ALA A 171 -2.65 -14.38 -0.59
C ALA A 171 -4.00 -14.94 -1.02
N THR A 172 -4.98 -14.06 -1.19
CA THR A 172 -6.30 -14.39 -1.74
C THR A 172 -6.69 -13.38 -2.82
N VAL A 173 -7.44 -13.85 -3.81
CA VAL A 173 -7.92 -13.00 -4.91
C VAL A 173 -9.43 -13.09 -5.00
N THR A 174 -10.08 -11.95 -5.06
CA THR A 174 -11.55 -11.83 -5.19
C THR A 174 -11.91 -10.77 -6.21
N LEU A 175 -13.16 -10.76 -6.68
CA LEU A 175 -13.75 -9.64 -7.40
C LEU A 175 -14.67 -8.86 -6.45
N ALA A 176 -14.58 -7.54 -6.49
CA ALA A 176 -15.26 -6.65 -5.53
C ALA A 176 -16.80 -6.77 -5.56
N ASP A 177 -17.37 -7.24 -6.66
CA ASP A 177 -18.82 -7.51 -6.79
C ASP A 177 -19.26 -8.89 -6.26
N GLY A 178 -18.31 -9.72 -5.80
CA GLY A 178 -18.58 -11.08 -5.32
C GLY A 178 -18.68 -12.13 -6.42
N THR A 179 -18.37 -11.81 -7.68
CA THR A 179 -18.26 -12.81 -8.75
C THR A 179 -17.21 -13.84 -8.37
N THR A 180 -17.56 -15.11 -8.47
CA THR A 180 -16.68 -16.21 -8.06
C THR A 180 -15.59 -16.46 -9.09
N ILE A 181 -14.36 -16.53 -8.61
CA ILE A 181 -13.16 -16.97 -9.34
C ILE A 181 -12.40 -17.99 -8.49
N ALA A 182 -11.68 -18.90 -9.14
CA ALA A 182 -11.01 -20.01 -8.46
C ALA A 182 -9.53 -20.08 -8.79
N GLU A 183 -8.68 -20.20 -7.75
CA GLU A 183 -7.26 -20.44 -7.89
C GLU A 183 -6.99 -21.75 -8.62
N GLY A 184 -5.95 -21.78 -9.45
CA GLY A 184 -5.57 -22.93 -10.28
C GLY A 184 -6.42 -23.12 -11.55
N THR A 185 -7.59 -22.44 -11.62
CA THR A 185 -8.48 -22.46 -12.80
C THR A 185 -8.48 -21.10 -13.48
N ASP A 186 -8.84 -20.05 -12.76
CA ASP A 186 -9.03 -18.71 -13.28
C ASP A 186 -7.79 -17.83 -13.09
N TYR A 187 -7.03 -18.08 -12.03
CA TYR A 187 -5.76 -17.40 -11.75
C TYR A 187 -4.80 -18.35 -11.02
N THR A 188 -3.53 -17.94 -10.97
CA THR A 188 -2.50 -18.58 -10.15
C THR A 188 -1.88 -17.56 -9.20
N ILE A 189 -1.47 -18.02 -8.01
CA ILE A 189 -0.63 -17.26 -7.08
C ILE A 189 0.72 -17.97 -6.99
N VAL A 190 1.79 -17.22 -7.19
CA VAL A 190 3.16 -17.73 -7.06
C VAL A 190 3.94 -16.79 -6.15
N HIS A 191 4.50 -17.30 -5.06
CA HIS A 191 5.50 -16.61 -4.26
C HIS A 191 6.90 -17.12 -4.61
N ASP A 192 7.73 -16.24 -5.13
CA ASP A 192 9.15 -16.51 -5.37
C ASP A 192 9.97 -16.14 -4.13
N ALA A 193 10.39 -17.13 -3.35
CA ALA A 193 11.18 -16.92 -2.14
C ALA A 193 12.57 -16.30 -2.40
N GLY A 194 13.08 -16.34 -3.64
CA GLY A 194 14.38 -15.76 -3.99
C GLY A 194 14.31 -14.24 -4.16
N THR A 195 13.21 -13.74 -4.67
CA THR A 195 12.95 -12.30 -4.89
C THR A 195 11.95 -11.72 -3.90
N ASN A 196 11.33 -12.56 -3.06
CA ASN A 196 10.21 -12.24 -2.18
C ASN A 196 9.02 -11.60 -2.93
N ALA A 197 8.82 -11.96 -4.20
CA ALA A 197 7.74 -11.43 -5.02
C ALA A 197 6.52 -12.35 -5.02
N VAL A 198 5.34 -11.76 -4.82
CA VAL A 198 4.05 -12.43 -4.98
C VAL A 198 3.48 -12.04 -6.34
N THR A 199 3.25 -13.03 -7.19
CA THR A 199 2.68 -12.85 -8.53
C THR A 199 1.31 -13.49 -8.59
N VAL A 200 0.30 -12.71 -8.98
CA VAL A 200 -1.03 -13.17 -9.35
C VAL A 200 -1.16 -13.03 -10.86
N GLU A 201 -1.39 -14.13 -11.59
CA GLU A 201 -1.57 -14.10 -13.04
C GLU A 201 -2.88 -14.78 -13.42
N PHE A 202 -3.70 -14.10 -14.23
CA PHE A 202 -4.97 -14.62 -14.69
C PHE A 202 -4.83 -15.50 -15.93
N THR A 203 -5.42 -16.70 -15.87
CA THR A 203 -5.48 -17.63 -16.99
C THR A 203 -6.40 -17.10 -18.10
N ALA A 204 -6.43 -17.77 -19.25
CA ALA A 204 -7.39 -17.43 -20.31
C ALA A 204 -8.86 -17.52 -19.84
N ALA A 205 -9.18 -18.49 -18.96
CA ALA A 205 -10.52 -18.63 -18.38
C ALA A 205 -10.84 -17.45 -17.44
N GLY A 206 -9.90 -17.10 -16.54
CA GLY A 206 -10.08 -15.96 -15.64
C GLY A 206 -10.19 -14.64 -16.38
N ARG A 207 -9.36 -14.40 -17.40
CA ARG A 207 -9.47 -13.18 -18.24
C ARG A 207 -10.80 -13.05 -18.97
N ALA A 208 -11.41 -14.16 -19.37
CA ALA A 208 -12.77 -14.14 -19.94
C ALA A 208 -13.82 -13.71 -18.88
N ILE A 209 -13.66 -14.14 -17.62
CA ILE A 209 -14.50 -13.67 -16.50
C ILE A 209 -14.27 -12.18 -16.26
N LEU A 210 -13.02 -11.72 -16.24
CA LEU A 210 -12.68 -10.29 -16.08
C LEU A 210 -13.32 -9.44 -17.19
N ALA A 211 -13.19 -9.86 -18.46
CA ALA A 211 -13.77 -9.14 -19.60
C ALA A 211 -15.31 -9.03 -19.54
N ALA A 212 -15.97 -10.06 -18.97
CA ALA A 212 -17.42 -10.06 -18.77
C ALA A 212 -17.85 -9.18 -17.57
N ASN A 213 -16.94 -8.86 -16.65
CA ASN A 213 -17.20 -8.12 -15.40
C ASN A 213 -16.30 -6.89 -15.27
N ASN A 214 -16.00 -6.20 -16.36
CA ASN A 214 -15.04 -5.08 -16.40
C ASN A 214 -15.49 -3.78 -15.70
N THR A 215 -16.63 -3.80 -15.03
CA THR A 215 -17.14 -2.69 -14.19
C THR A 215 -16.87 -2.90 -12.69
N THR A 216 -16.33 -4.05 -12.31
CA THR A 216 -15.87 -4.34 -10.95
C THR A 216 -14.34 -4.21 -10.86
N GLN A 217 -13.76 -4.61 -9.74
CA GLN A 217 -12.33 -4.53 -9.47
C GLN A 217 -11.80 -5.89 -9.02
N VAL A 218 -10.53 -6.15 -9.33
CA VAL A 218 -9.77 -7.26 -8.74
C VAL A 218 -9.23 -6.77 -7.40
N VAL A 219 -9.43 -7.57 -6.36
CA VAL A 219 -8.91 -7.34 -5.01
C VAL A 219 -7.96 -8.49 -4.65
N VAL A 220 -6.73 -8.14 -4.29
CA VAL A 220 -5.71 -9.09 -3.82
C VAL A 220 -5.36 -8.72 -2.39
N ASP A 221 -5.63 -9.63 -1.46
CA ASP A 221 -5.21 -9.51 -0.07
C ASP A 221 -3.97 -10.38 0.15
N ILE A 222 -2.88 -9.78 0.62
CA ILE A 222 -1.60 -10.45 0.92
C ILE A 222 -1.36 -10.34 2.42
N VAL A 223 -1.23 -11.47 3.10
CA VAL A 223 -0.90 -11.57 4.51
C VAL A 223 0.60 -11.85 4.64
N THR A 224 1.26 -11.07 5.46
CA THR A 224 2.69 -11.20 5.78
C THR A 224 2.90 -11.18 7.29
N THR A 225 4.07 -11.60 7.77
CA THR A 225 4.54 -11.31 9.13
C THR A 225 5.80 -10.45 9.05
N VAL A 226 6.01 -9.59 10.05
CA VAL A 226 7.18 -8.70 10.10
C VAL A 226 8.32 -9.39 10.83
N ASN A 227 9.50 -9.46 10.22
CA ASN A 227 10.66 -10.17 10.77
C ASN A 227 11.82 -9.25 11.21
N ALA A 228 11.77 -7.96 10.91
CA ALA A 228 12.81 -7.00 11.27
C ALA A 228 12.26 -5.57 11.46
N VAL A 229 12.96 -4.78 12.28
CA VAL A 229 12.63 -3.36 12.53
C VAL A 229 12.98 -2.46 11.36
N GLY A 230 12.34 -1.31 11.30
CA GLY A 230 12.54 -0.23 10.34
C GLY A 230 11.25 0.27 9.71
N GLU A 231 11.38 1.22 8.81
CA GLU A 231 10.31 1.64 7.91
C GLU A 231 10.26 0.64 6.75
N ILE A 232 9.10 0.07 6.48
CA ILE A 232 8.88 -0.99 5.50
C ILE A 232 7.87 -0.48 4.50
N ALA A 233 8.38 -0.03 3.35
CA ALA A 233 7.55 0.44 2.24
C ALA A 233 7.12 -0.73 1.36
N ASN A 234 5.94 -0.65 0.79
CA ASN A 234 5.42 -1.66 -0.12
C ASN A 234 4.57 -1.05 -1.24
N GLN A 235 4.87 -1.47 -2.47
CA GLN A 235 4.25 -1.03 -3.71
C GLN A 235 3.94 -2.25 -4.60
N ALA A 236 2.89 -2.19 -5.41
CA ALA A 236 2.56 -3.25 -6.35
C ALA A 236 2.49 -2.74 -7.79
N LEU A 237 2.69 -3.64 -8.73
CA LEU A 237 2.60 -3.42 -10.16
C LEU A 237 1.40 -4.16 -10.74
N VAL A 238 0.60 -3.50 -11.54
CA VAL A 238 -0.54 -4.09 -12.26
C VAL A 238 -0.28 -4.00 -13.76
N TYR A 239 -0.20 -5.13 -14.41
CA TYR A 239 0.02 -5.32 -15.83
C TYR A 239 -1.32 -5.55 -16.52
N PRO A 240 -1.87 -4.58 -17.25
CA PRO A 240 -3.25 -4.62 -17.74
C PRO A 240 -3.44 -5.43 -19.05
N ASN A 241 -2.36 -5.84 -19.69
CA ASN A 241 -2.35 -6.57 -20.95
C ASN A 241 -1.04 -7.36 -21.11
N ALA A 242 -0.99 -8.29 -22.06
CA ALA A 242 0.18 -9.14 -22.27
C ALA A 242 1.43 -8.35 -22.71
N ALA A 243 1.26 -7.31 -23.53
CA ALA A 243 2.38 -6.49 -24.01
C ALA A 243 3.12 -5.78 -22.86
N SER A 244 2.42 -5.42 -21.79
CA SER A 244 3.02 -4.75 -20.62
C SER A 244 3.93 -5.66 -19.79
N PHE A 245 3.86 -7.00 -19.96
CA PHE A 245 4.58 -7.96 -19.10
C PHE A 245 6.10 -7.87 -19.19
N ASP A 246 6.60 -7.44 -20.33
CA ASP A 246 8.04 -7.33 -20.63
C ASP A 246 8.53 -5.87 -20.60
N ILE A 247 7.72 -4.93 -20.12
CA ILE A 247 8.04 -3.50 -20.04
C ILE A 247 8.30 -3.10 -18.59
N ASP A 248 9.38 -2.36 -18.37
CA ASP A 248 9.76 -1.89 -17.04
C ASP A 248 8.73 -0.89 -16.48
N PRO A 249 8.55 -0.84 -15.14
CA PRO A 249 7.69 0.13 -14.48
C PRO A 249 8.11 1.58 -14.82
N GLY A 250 7.12 2.39 -15.18
CA GLY A 250 7.31 3.81 -15.55
C GLY A 250 7.60 4.04 -17.04
N GLU A 251 7.92 3.00 -17.80
CA GLU A 251 8.09 3.11 -19.26
C GLU A 251 6.72 3.10 -19.97
N PRO A 252 6.66 3.71 -21.18
CA PRO A 252 5.46 3.69 -22.01
C PRO A 252 4.95 2.26 -22.27
N GLY A 253 3.66 2.02 -22.06
CA GLY A 253 3.04 0.68 -22.19
C GLY A 253 3.31 -0.28 -21.04
N GLY A 254 4.09 0.12 -20.04
CA GLY A 254 4.40 -0.69 -18.87
C GLY A 254 3.25 -0.78 -17.86
N PRO A 255 3.48 -1.41 -16.69
CA PRO A 255 2.48 -1.59 -15.67
C PRO A 255 2.07 -0.28 -14.99
N THR A 256 0.86 -0.26 -14.44
CA THR A 256 0.46 0.72 -13.42
C THR A 256 1.14 0.39 -12.10
N THR A 257 1.67 1.41 -11.41
CA THR A 257 2.22 1.30 -10.08
C THR A 257 1.20 1.81 -9.05
N THR A 258 0.96 1.06 -7.97
CA THR A 258 0.11 1.55 -6.87
C THR A 258 0.79 2.68 -6.11
N PRO A 259 0.06 3.51 -5.35
CA PRO A 259 0.67 4.31 -4.29
C PRO A 259 1.48 3.42 -3.34
N GLU A 260 2.59 3.95 -2.81
CA GLU A 260 3.37 3.31 -1.77
C GLU A 260 2.63 3.38 -0.44
N VAL A 261 2.65 2.29 0.33
CA VAL A 261 2.17 2.21 1.70
C VAL A 261 3.29 1.73 2.61
N GLU A 262 3.22 2.06 3.90
CA GLU A 262 4.26 1.73 4.86
C GLU A 262 3.69 1.09 6.12
N THR A 263 4.52 0.26 6.77
CA THR A 263 4.40 -0.13 8.18
C THR A 263 5.73 0.16 8.89
N ARG A 264 5.70 0.49 10.19
CA ARG A 264 6.88 1.00 10.90
C ARG A 264 7.12 0.30 12.23
N TRP A 265 8.35 -0.17 12.42
CA TRP A 265 8.76 -1.02 13.53
C TRP A 265 10.08 -0.55 14.11
N GLY A 266 10.20 -0.61 15.44
CA GLY A 266 11.39 -0.12 16.10
C GLY A 266 11.50 -0.56 17.54
N GLY A 267 12.07 0.32 18.38
CA GLY A 267 12.31 0.04 19.78
C GLY A 267 12.72 1.27 20.58
N LEU A 268 13.29 1.02 21.74
CA LEU A 268 13.87 2.04 22.60
C LEU A 268 15.05 1.46 23.38
N THR A 269 15.92 2.34 23.86
CA THR A 269 17.03 1.99 24.78
C THR A 269 16.77 2.57 26.17
N VAL A 270 16.74 1.68 27.15
CA VAL A 270 16.57 1.99 28.56
C VAL A 270 17.94 2.07 29.24
N ALA A 271 18.20 3.11 30.04
CA ALA A 271 19.33 3.17 30.96
C ALA A 271 18.84 2.88 32.39
N LYS A 272 19.35 1.82 32.99
CA LYS A 272 19.07 1.43 34.37
C LYS A 272 20.13 1.99 35.30
N VAL A 273 19.70 2.85 36.22
CA VAL A 273 20.62 3.54 37.15
C VAL A 273 20.14 3.48 38.58
N GLY A 274 21.07 3.61 39.51
CA GLY A 274 20.79 3.86 40.94
C GLY A 274 20.60 5.34 41.23
N GLN A 275 20.16 5.65 42.44
CA GLN A 275 20.14 7.01 42.95
C GLN A 275 21.55 7.56 42.99
N GLY A 276 21.85 8.60 42.18
CA GLY A 276 23.18 9.12 41.98
C GLY A 276 23.80 8.80 40.61
N GLY A 277 23.09 8.09 39.74
CA GLY A 277 23.41 7.90 38.31
C GLY A 277 24.36 6.74 38.02
N ALA A 278 24.73 5.92 39.02
CA ALA A 278 25.52 4.71 38.77
C ALA A 278 24.72 3.67 37.98
N ALA A 279 25.32 3.09 36.95
CA ALA A 279 24.73 2.02 36.14
C ALA A 279 24.44 0.80 37.01
N LEU A 280 23.30 0.16 36.77
CA LEU A 280 22.85 -1.04 37.48
C LEU A 280 22.55 -2.17 36.48
N THR A 281 22.86 -3.42 36.88
CA THR A 281 22.54 -4.64 36.15
C THR A 281 21.64 -5.56 36.96
N GLY A 282 21.03 -6.57 36.30
CA GLY A 282 20.20 -7.57 36.94
C GLY A 282 18.76 -7.12 37.22
N ALA A 283 18.34 -5.95 36.72
CA ALA A 283 16.92 -5.62 36.64
C ALA A 283 16.28 -6.42 35.51
N VAL A 284 15.04 -6.88 35.71
CA VAL A 284 14.25 -7.56 34.69
C VAL A 284 12.97 -6.78 34.42
N PHE A 285 12.68 -6.56 33.16
CA PHE A 285 11.52 -5.81 32.69
C PHE A 285 10.59 -6.67 31.84
N GLN A 286 9.30 -6.33 31.85
CA GLN A 286 8.28 -6.80 30.92
C GLN A 286 7.65 -5.60 30.24
N VAL A 287 7.14 -5.79 29.01
CA VAL A 287 6.44 -4.79 28.20
C VAL A 287 4.98 -5.16 28.07
N PHE A 288 4.09 -4.16 28.13
CA PHE A 288 2.63 -4.34 27.99
C PHE A 288 2.06 -3.26 27.08
N THR A 289 0.88 -3.53 26.49
CA THR A 289 0.15 -2.60 25.62
C THR A 289 -1.06 -1.94 26.30
N SER A 290 -1.35 -2.31 27.57
CA SER A 290 -2.40 -1.67 28.35
C SER A 290 -1.97 -1.43 29.79
N ALA A 291 -2.46 -0.34 30.40
CA ALA A 291 -2.23 -0.05 31.82
C ALA A 291 -2.81 -1.13 32.74
N ALA A 292 -3.91 -1.78 32.34
CA ALA A 292 -4.53 -2.84 33.12
C ALA A 292 -3.68 -4.12 33.16
N ASP A 293 -3.16 -4.54 32.01
CA ASP A 293 -2.26 -5.70 31.91
C ASP A 293 -0.93 -5.43 32.62
N ALA A 294 -0.39 -4.22 32.48
CA ALA A 294 0.83 -3.79 33.16
C ALA A 294 0.67 -3.83 34.68
N ALA A 295 -0.47 -3.37 35.20
CA ALA A 295 -0.76 -3.41 36.64
C ALA A 295 -1.00 -4.83 37.18
N ALA A 296 -1.61 -5.70 36.37
CA ALA A 296 -1.89 -7.09 36.72
C ALA A 296 -0.73 -8.04 36.38
N GLN A 297 0.26 -7.59 35.60
CA GLN A 297 1.37 -8.39 35.01
C GLN A 297 0.82 -9.59 34.21
N THR A 298 -0.19 -9.33 33.37
CA THR A 298 -0.83 -10.33 32.50
C THR A 298 -0.66 -9.93 31.04
N ASN A 299 -0.58 -10.91 30.14
CA ASN A 299 -0.43 -10.69 28.71
C ASN A 299 0.78 -9.79 28.33
N PRO A 300 2.00 -10.09 28.81
CA PRO A 300 3.19 -9.35 28.38
C PRO A 300 3.44 -9.53 26.88
N VAL A 301 4.01 -8.51 26.25
CA VAL A 301 4.51 -8.56 24.86
C VAL A 301 5.64 -9.58 24.79
N THR A 302 5.65 -10.38 23.71
CA THR A 302 6.68 -11.42 23.47
C THR A 302 7.58 -10.98 22.33
N LEU A 303 8.85 -10.72 22.61
CA LEU A 303 9.84 -10.36 21.59
C LEU A 303 10.86 -11.49 21.45
N ASN A 304 11.00 -12.02 20.22
CA ASN A 304 11.89 -13.16 19.92
C ASN A 304 11.68 -14.39 20.82
N GLY A 305 10.47 -14.60 21.30
CA GLY A 305 10.11 -15.71 22.19
C GLY A 305 10.26 -15.41 23.70
N ASP A 306 10.82 -14.26 24.06
CA ASP A 306 11.00 -13.83 25.46
C ASP A 306 9.96 -12.79 25.87
N THR A 307 9.49 -12.90 27.11
CA THR A 307 8.59 -11.91 27.74
C THR A 307 9.30 -11.10 28.81
N GLU A 308 10.53 -11.47 29.18
CA GLU A 308 11.34 -10.84 30.22
C GLU A 308 12.66 -10.37 29.63
N PHE A 309 13.04 -9.13 29.93
CA PHE A 309 14.20 -8.45 29.36
C PHE A 309 15.14 -8.02 30.50
N GLU A 310 16.28 -8.71 30.64
CA GLU A 310 17.25 -8.46 31.70
C GLU A 310 18.29 -7.41 31.27
N VAL A 311 18.60 -6.47 32.17
CA VAL A 311 19.71 -5.52 32.03
C VAL A 311 21.02 -6.24 32.33
N VAL A 312 21.70 -6.71 31.29
CA VAL A 312 22.96 -7.46 31.40
C VAL A 312 24.19 -6.61 31.07
N ASN A 313 24.04 -5.50 30.36
CA ASN A 313 25.14 -4.64 29.94
C ASN A 313 25.73 -3.90 31.16
N ALA A 314 27.05 -3.89 31.24
CA ALA A 314 27.77 -3.27 32.38
C ALA A 314 27.54 -1.76 32.50
N ASP A 315 27.14 -1.08 31.44
CA ASP A 315 26.77 0.34 31.43
C ASP A 315 25.31 0.57 31.85
N GLY A 316 24.55 -0.50 32.19
CA GLY A 316 23.15 -0.45 32.61
C GLY A 316 22.16 -0.26 31.47
N THR A 317 22.59 -0.43 30.21
CA THR A 317 21.69 -0.28 29.08
C THR A 317 20.94 -1.57 28.75
N LEU A 318 19.69 -1.42 28.31
CA LEU A 318 18.82 -2.47 27.77
C LEU A 318 18.14 -1.90 26.52
N THR A 319 18.32 -2.56 25.38
CA THR A 319 17.58 -2.25 24.16
C THR A 319 16.39 -3.22 24.02
N ILE A 320 15.20 -2.68 23.83
CA ILE A 320 13.95 -3.41 23.56
C ILE A 320 13.55 -3.08 22.13
N GLU A 321 13.68 -4.05 21.23
CA GLU A 321 13.42 -3.89 19.80
C GLU A 321 12.34 -4.87 19.34
N GLY A 322 11.66 -4.51 18.24
CA GLY A 322 10.65 -5.37 17.62
C GLY A 322 9.22 -4.95 17.94
N LEU A 323 9.02 -3.71 18.30
CA LEU A 323 7.71 -3.14 18.59
C LEU A 323 7.21 -2.26 17.42
N ARG A 324 5.91 -2.28 17.15
CA ARG A 324 5.31 -1.34 16.18
C ARG A 324 5.40 0.09 16.70
N TYR A 325 5.57 1.07 15.80
CA TYR A 325 5.52 2.49 16.20
C TYR A 325 4.19 2.85 16.82
N SER A 326 4.26 3.64 17.90
CA SER A 326 3.11 4.15 18.63
C SER A 326 2.25 5.10 17.81
N ASP A 327 2.90 5.93 17.01
CA ASP A 327 2.33 7.06 16.28
C ASP A 327 2.12 6.77 14.78
N PHE A 328 2.16 5.48 14.38
CA PHE A 328 1.96 5.09 12.99
C PHE A 328 1.16 3.79 12.89
N ALA A 329 0.05 3.82 12.13
CA ALA A 329 -0.81 2.67 11.90
C ALA A 329 -1.53 2.78 10.56
N ASN A 330 -1.72 1.64 9.87
CA ASN A 330 -2.44 1.55 8.60
C ASN A 330 -1.92 2.55 7.54
N GLY A 331 -0.59 2.72 7.48
CA GLY A 331 0.05 3.61 6.52
C GLY A 331 -0.06 5.10 6.83
N ALA A 332 -0.50 5.49 8.04
CA ALA A 332 -0.71 6.89 8.40
C ALA A 332 -0.20 7.21 9.82
N THR A 333 0.19 8.46 10.03
CA THR A 333 0.47 8.99 11.37
C THR A 333 -0.82 9.09 12.17
N VAL A 334 -0.79 8.60 13.43
CA VAL A 334 -1.89 8.63 14.39
C VAL A 334 -1.46 9.36 15.67
N ALA A 335 -2.38 10.07 16.30
CA ALA A 335 -2.13 10.79 17.54
C ALA A 335 -2.69 10.01 18.77
N PRO A 336 -2.23 10.33 19.99
CA PRO A 336 -2.79 9.76 21.21
C PRO A 336 -4.33 9.90 21.27
N GLY A 337 -5.02 8.77 21.37
CA GLY A 337 -6.49 8.68 21.38
C GLY A 337 -7.13 8.35 20.03
N ASP A 338 -6.38 8.38 18.95
CA ASP A 338 -6.83 7.91 17.64
C ASP A 338 -6.85 6.37 17.58
N ALA A 339 -7.66 5.83 16.68
CA ALA A 339 -7.65 4.40 16.39
C ALA A 339 -6.27 3.99 15.84
N GLY A 340 -5.73 2.88 16.36
CA GLY A 340 -4.41 2.38 15.98
C GLY A 340 -3.23 3.01 16.72
N TYR A 341 -3.43 4.08 17.52
CA TYR A 341 -2.37 4.58 18.40
C TYR A 341 -2.05 3.53 19.47
N LEU A 342 -0.75 3.25 19.68
CA LEU A 342 -0.30 2.21 20.60
C LEU A 342 0.53 2.80 21.73
N GLN A 343 0.02 2.71 22.97
CA GLN A 343 0.73 3.09 24.18
C GLN A 343 1.38 1.86 24.80
N TYR A 344 2.68 1.94 25.11
CA TYR A 344 3.41 0.87 25.78
C TYR A 344 3.67 1.20 27.26
N TYR A 345 3.82 0.13 28.04
CA TYR A 345 4.11 0.19 29.48
C TYR A 345 5.26 -0.74 29.82
N LEU A 346 6.29 -0.20 30.49
CA LEU A 346 7.43 -0.94 31.00
C LEU A 346 7.24 -1.22 32.48
N VAL A 347 7.31 -2.48 32.87
CA VAL A 347 7.17 -2.94 34.27
C VAL A 347 8.45 -3.61 34.70
N GLU A 348 9.07 -3.15 35.81
CA GLU A 348 10.16 -3.85 36.44
C GLU A 348 9.59 -4.99 37.29
N VAL A 349 9.88 -6.24 36.93
CA VAL A 349 9.42 -7.45 37.62
C VAL A 349 10.48 -7.99 38.59
N GLN A 350 11.74 -7.60 38.40
CA GLN A 350 12.85 -7.87 39.33
C GLN A 350 13.75 -6.64 39.43
N ALA A 351 14.00 -6.17 40.65
CA ALA A 351 14.92 -5.07 40.89
C ALA A 351 16.39 -5.55 40.91
N PRO A 352 17.37 -4.68 40.62
CA PRO A 352 18.77 -4.96 40.87
C PRO A 352 19.05 -5.33 42.33
N SER A 353 20.05 -6.20 42.55
CA SER A 353 20.42 -6.63 43.93
C SER A 353 20.73 -5.43 44.83
N GLY A 354 20.05 -5.34 45.96
CA GLY A 354 20.18 -4.26 46.94
C GLY A 354 19.34 -3.02 46.66
N TYR A 355 18.43 -3.07 45.72
CA TYR A 355 17.53 -1.98 45.37
C TYR A 355 16.05 -2.36 45.51
N GLU A 356 15.19 -1.37 45.74
CA GLU A 356 13.74 -1.55 45.77
C GLU A 356 13.16 -1.65 44.38
N LEU A 357 12.08 -2.45 44.24
CA LEU A 357 11.32 -2.57 43.00
C LEU A 357 10.59 -1.25 42.69
N LEU A 358 10.41 -0.93 41.40
CA LEU A 358 9.58 0.20 40.98
C LEU A 358 8.14 0.02 41.39
N ALA A 359 7.51 1.09 41.94
CA ALA A 359 6.17 1.04 42.49
C ALA A 359 5.07 1.05 41.41
N ALA A 360 5.36 1.42 40.18
CA ALA A 360 4.38 1.57 39.09
C ALA A 360 4.98 1.35 37.73
N PRO A 361 4.16 0.92 36.75
CA PRO A 361 4.56 0.90 35.34
C PRO A 361 5.01 2.26 34.85
N ILE A 362 5.93 2.27 33.87
CA ILE A 362 6.40 3.46 33.17
C ILE A 362 5.80 3.47 31.76
N GLU A 363 5.07 4.53 31.41
CA GLU A 363 4.55 4.72 30.07
C GLU A 363 5.68 5.11 29.12
N PHE A 364 5.70 4.53 27.93
CA PHE A 364 6.61 4.92 26.86
C PHE A 364 5.97 4.77 25.49
N THR A 365 6.60 5.34 24.47
CA THR A 365 6.21 5.23 23.08
C THR A 365 7.39 4.76 22.24
N VAL A 366 7.11 4.08 21.14
CA VAL A 366 8.08 3.71 20.12
C VAL A 366 7.82 4.57 18.89
N THR A 367 8.83 5.27 18.43
CA THR A 367 8.78 6.21 17.30
C THR A 367 10.09 6.17 16.53
N ALA A 368 10.19 6.88 15.42
CA ALA A 368 11.45 7.06 14.72
C ALA A 368 12.55 7.63 15.63
N ALA A 369 12.17 8.51 16.56
CA ALA A 369 13.14 9.13 17.48
C ALA A 369 13.67 8.14 18.50
N THR A 370 12.85 7.26 19.08
CA THR A 370 13.28 6.25 20.06
C THR A 370 13.97 5.04 19.41
N THR A 371 13.76 4.84 18.12
CA THR A 371 14.46 3.81 17.34
C THR A 371 15.85 4.25 16.92
N ALA A 372 16.12 5.57 16.90
CA ALA A 372 17.45 6.10 16.65
C ALA A 372 18.40 5.77 17.82
N ALA A 373 19.68 5.73 17.53
CA ALA A 373 20.68 5.45 18.57
C ALA A 373 20.65 6.49 19.71
N GLY A 374 20.57 6.03 20.96
CA GLY A 374 20.57 6.89 22.16
C GLY A 374 19.91 6.22 23.35
N ILE A 375 19.89 6.92 24.48
CA ILE A 375 19.12 6.52 25.65
C ILE A 375 17.81 7.29 25.64
N ASP A 376 16.68 6.57 25.53
CA ASP A 376 15.33 7.14 25.44
C ASP A 376 14.67 7.26 26.80
N LEU A 377 14.95 6.30 27.68
CA LEU A 377 14.33 6.21 28.99
C LEU A 377 15.36 5.91 30.07
N THR A 378 15.43 6.75 31.10
CA THR A 378 16.26 6.48 32.29
C THR A 378 15.39 5.99 33.42
N VAL A 379 15.68 4.79 33.92
CA VAL A 379 14.94 4.12 35.02
C VAL A 379 15.82 4.08 36.26
N THR A 380 15.38 4.75 37.33
CA THR A 380 16.15 4.89 38.57
C THR A 380 15.54 4.06 39.70
N ASN A 381 16.34 3.20 40.37
CA ASN A 381 15.95 2.53 41.61
C ASN A 381 16.63 3.14 42.82
N VAL A 382 15.96 3.03 43.97
CA VAL A 382 16.49 3.46 45.29
C VAL A 382 17.04 2.26 46.03
N PRO A 383 18.20 2.39 46.74
CA PRO A 383 18.74 1.28 47.53
C PRO A 383 17.77 0.84 48.66
N HIS A 384 17.77 -0.45 48.98
CA HIS A 384 17.22 -0.91 50.24
C HIS A 384 17.84 -0.16 51.41
N ASN A 385 17.15 0.48 52.25
CA ASN A 385 17.62 1.31 53.37
C ASN A 385 18.00 2.78 53.04
N GLY A 386 17.83 3.26 51.81
CA GLY A 386 17.79 4.68 51.53
C GLY A 386 16.49 5.27 52.03
N GLY A 387 16.43 5.77 53.28
CA GLY A 387 15.24 6.22 54.01
C GLY A 387 14.12 6.70 53.09
N PHE A 388 12.93 6.21 53.33
CA PHE A 388 11.71 6.25 52.50
C PHE A 388 11.52 7.63 51.84
N GLN A 389 12.11 7.82 50.69
CA GLN A 389 11.71 8.84 49.75
C GLN A 389 10.94 8.14 48.62
N LEU A 390 9.61 8.11 48.78
CA LEU A 390 8.75 7.78 47.63
C LEU A 390 9.19 8.66 46.45
N PRO A 391 9.55 8.10 45.28
CA PRO A 391 9.74 8.92 44.11
C PRO A 391 8.48 9.74 43.91
N PHE A 392 8.58 11.05 43.98
CA PHE A 392 7.47 11.94 43.68
C PHE A 392 7.24 11.92 42.17
N THR A 393 6.66 10.81 41.68
CA THR A 393 6.09 10.76 40.33
C THR A 393 4.67 11.30 40.36
N GLY A 394 4.51 12.53 40.90
CA GLY A 394 3.22 13.18 40.96
C GLY A 394 3.33 14.56 40.36
N GLY A 395 2.74 14.74 39.19
CA GLY A 395 2.35 16.08 38.77
C GLY A 395 1.45 16.73 39.83
N THR A 396 1.25 18.03 39.77
CA THR A 396 0.54 18.94 40.67
C THR A 396 -0.82 18.44 41.26
N GLY A 397 -1.35 17.29 40.82
CA GLY A 397 -2.61 16.67 41.28
C GLY A 397 -2.51 16.01 42.66
N THR A 398 -1.37 15.41 43.05
CA THR A 398 -1.22 14.72 44.35
C THR A 398 -1.17 15.68 45.51
N GLY A 399 -0.59 16.85 45.36
CA GLY A 399 -0.58 17.91 46.35
C GLY A 399 -1.99 18.41 46.72
N LEU A 400 -2.87 18.47 45.73
CA LEU A 400 -4.31 18.84 45.93
C LEU A 400 -5.08 17.77 46.71
N LEU A 401 -4.80 16.45 46.49
CA LEU A 401 -5.43 15.34 47.22
C LEU A 401 -5.00 15.32 48.70
N TYR A 402 -3.74 15.58 49.00
CA TYR A 402 -3.29 15.71 50.39
C TYR A 402 -3.89 16.92 51.10
N LEU A 403 -3.98 18.07 50.46
CA LEU A 403 -4.63 19.29 50.99
C LEU A 403 -6.12 19.06 51.20
N ALA A 404 -6.80 18.35 50.29
CA ALA A 404 -8.22 18.00 50.45
C ALA A 404 -8.41 16.99 51.61
N GLY A 405 -7.54 16.01 51.77
CA GLY A 405 -7.58 15.06 52.88
C GLY A 405 -7.37 15.71 54.24
N ILE A 406 -6.39 16.62 54.35
CA ILE A 406 -6.11 17.38 55.58
C ILE A 406 -7.30 18.33 55.87
N GLY A 407 -7.89 18.95 54.86
CA GLY A 407 -9.08 19.81 55.00
C GLY A 407 -10.30 19.05 55.52
N LEU A 408 -10.54 17.83 55.07
CA LEU A 408 -11.63 16.98 55.52
C LEU A 408 -11.44 16.52 56.98
N ILE A 409 -10.21 16.18 57.39
CA ILE A 409 -9.89 15.79 58.76
C ILE A 409 -10.06 17.00 59.70
N ALA A 410 -9.54 18.16 59.35
CA ALA A 410 -9.67 19.39 60.14
C ALA A 410 -11.12 19.83 60.24
N GLY A 411 -11.90 19.77 59.14
CA GLY A 411 -13.34 20.06 59.12
C GLY A 411 -14.15 19.09 59.96
N GLY A 412 -13.82 17.79 59.94
CA GLY A 412 -14.41 16.77 60.79
C GLY A 412 -14.17 16.99 62.27
N VAL A 413 -12.97 17.37 62.67
CA VAL A 413 -12.63 17.69 64.07
C VAL A 413 -13.36 18.95 64.54
N VAL A 414 -13.39 20.03 63.72
CA VAL A 414 -14.13 21.27 64.05
C VAL A 414 -15.64 20.97 64.19
N PHE A 415 -16.21 20.17 63.27
CA PHE A 415 -17.62 19.78 63.33
C PHE A 415 -17.94 18.99 64.61
N LEU A 416 -17.09 18.06 65.03
CA LEU A 416 -17.27 17.30 66.28
C LEU A 416 -17.16 18.18 67.49
N VAL A 417 -16.25 19.12 67.55
CA VAL A 417 -16.08 20.07 68.67
C VAL A 417 -17.28 21.03 68.78
N VAL A 418 -17.75 21.56 67.64
CA VAL A 418 -18.95 22.45 67.60
C VAL A 418 -20.20 21.69 67.97
N LYS A 419 -20.40 20.44 67.49
CA LYS A 419 -21.55 19.58 67.90
C LYS A 419 -21.52 19.25 69.37
N ARG A 420 -20.36 19.00 69.97
CA ARG A 420 -20.20 18.77 71.36
C ARG A 420 -20.53 19.98 72.24
N ARG A 421 -20.21 21.20 71.81
CA ARG A 421 -20.54 22.47 72.49
C ARG A 421 -22.01 22.88 72.33
N ARG A 422 -22.75 22.33 71.38
CA ARG A 422 -24.17 22.62 71.16
C ARG A 422 -25.08 21.66 72.00
N ASN A 423 -24.53 20.54 72.47
CA ASN A 423 -25.26 19.50 73.23
C ASN A 423 -24.83 19.45 74.72
N ALA A 424 -24.05 20.43 75.20
CA ALA A 424 -23.70 20.74 76.57
C ALA A 424 -24.33 22.09 76.91
#